data_62b1eed27e5f41791bc922b2debbecd2
#
_entry.id   62b1eed27e5f41791bc922b2debbecd2
#
_cell.length_a   1.000
_cell.length_b   1.000
_cell.length_c   1.000
_cell.angle_alpha   90.00
_cell.angle_beta   90.00
_cell.angle_gamma   90.00
#
_symmetry.space_group_name_H-M   'P 1'
#
loop_
_entity.id
_entity.type
_entity.pdbx_description
1 polymer ?
#
loop_
_entity_poly.entity_id
_entity_poly.type
_entity_poly.pdbx_seq_one_letter_code
_entity_poly.pdbx_strand_id
1 'polypeptide(L)'
;MSTVTLATRNGVDTETTKRASTTVRYETRTTIDRPISDVFALLADLGGYTTWMPRTGLFRRSGQTSDGRPGLGTAYFDATRMGTFRGEVIDYKSPARIGFRETLRWFGSDLMEARPDYILEADRDKTIVHHVAEGELFGMMRLMKPVAALLARSERARTVESLRRSLESD
;
A
#
# COMPACT_ATOMS: atom_id res chain seq x y z
N MET A 1 -37.19 12.72 -52.09
CA MET A 1 -36.88 13.79 -51.10
C MET A 1 -36.80 13.13 -49.74
N SER A 2 -35.59 12.85 -49.28
CA SER A 2 -35.34 12.18 -47.99
C SER A 2 -34.74 13.20 -47.04
N THR A 3 -35.47 13.46 -45.96
CA THR A 3 -35.05 14.38 -44.89
C THR A 3 -34.18 13.62 -43.90
N VAL A 4 -32.92 14.04 -43.74
CA VAL A 4 -32.00 13.51 -42.74
C VAL A 4 -32.11 14.38 -41.50
N THR A 5 -32.56 13.77 -40.39
CA THR A 5 -32.57 14.42 -39.08
C THR A 5 -31.23 14.17 -38.38
N LEU A 6 -30.45 15.22 -38.15
CA LEU A 6 -29.25 15.21 -37.34
C LEU A 6 -29.63 15.26 -35.85
N ALA A 7 -29.44 14.15 -35.13
CA ALA A 7 -29.50 14.12 -33.66
C ALA A 7 -28.15 14.57 -33.07
N THR A 8 -28.14 15.77 -32.50
CA THR A 8 -27.02 16.28 -31.72
C THR A 8 -27.02 15.55 -30.38
N ARG A 9 -26.08 14.64 -30.17
CA ARG A 9 -25.77 14.08 -28.84
C ARG A 9 -24.87 15.07 -28.11
N ASN A 10 -25.38 15.78 -27.15
CA ASN A 10 -24.62 16.47 -26.14
C ASN A 10 -24.03 15.39 -25.19
N GLY A 11 -22.83 14.93 -25.49
CA GLY A 11 -22.00 14.22 -24.56
C GLY A 11 -21.42 15.23 -23.58
N VAL A 12 -21.84 15.19 -22.32
CA VAL A 12 -21.11 15.84 -21.23
C VAL A 12 -19.89 15.01 -20.98
N ASP A 13 -18.78 15.35 -21.62
CA ASP A 13 -17.46 14.85 -21.29
C ASP A 13 -17.10 15.41 -19.91
N THR A 14 -17.30 14.60 -18.88
CA THR A 14 -16.73 14.88 -17.56
C THR A 14 -15.23 14.68 -17.69
N GLU A 15 -14.52 15.73 -18.08
CA GLU A 15 -13.06 15.81 -18.00
C GLU A 15 -12.67 15.67 -16.51
N THR A 16 -12.37 14.43 -16.13
CA THR A 16 -11.66 14.18 -14.87
C THR A 16 -10.28 14.83 -15.03
N THR A 17 -10.14 16.05 -14.54
CA THR A 17 -8.86 16.77 -14.51
C THR A 17 -7.86 15.87 -13.79
N LYS A 18 -7.04 15.12 -14.54
CA LYS A 18 -6.02 14.23 -14.01
C LYS A 18 -5.04 15.08 -13.23
N ARG A 19 -5.13 15.00 -11.91
CA ARG A 19 -4.26 15.75 -11.00
C ARG A 19 -2.81 15.43 -11.34
N ALA A 20 -1.99 16.45 -11.56
CA ALA A 20 -0.58 16.24 -11.86
C ALA A 20 0.11 15.53 -10.71
N SER A 21 0.66 14.35 -10.95
CA SER A 21 1.33 13.50 -9.98
C SER A 21 2.72 13.11 -10.47
N THR A 22 3.52 12.60 -9.54
CA THR A 22 4.83 12.03 -9.82
C THR A 22 4.92 10.70 -9.10
N THR A 23 5.24 9.65 -9.85
CA THR A 23 5.31 8.28 -9.33
C THR A 23 6.70 7.94 -8.81
N VAL A 24 6.75 7.24 -7.68
CA VAL A 24 7.90 6.51 -7.16
C VAL A 24 7.53 5.03 -7.05
N ARG A 25 8.47 4.13 -7.38
CA ARG A 25 8.26 2.68 -7.31
C ARG A 25 9.40 2.04 -6.54
N TYR A 26 9.04 1.11 -5.68
CA TYR A 26 9.95 0.23 -4.96
C TYR A 26 9.53 -1.22 -5.21
N GLU A 27 10.52 -2.10 -5.36
CA GLU A 27 10.30 -3.52 -5.56
C GLU A 27 11.41 -4.30 -4.86
N THR A 28 11.04 -5.37 -4.15
CA THR A 28 12.00 -6.29 -3.55
C THR A 28 11.46 -7.71 -3.55
N ARG A 29 12.37 -8.67 -3.52
CA ARG A 29 12.09 -10.10 -3.37
C ARG A 29 12.91 -10.64 -2.20
N THR A 30 12.23 -11.32 -1.29
CA THR A 30 12.85 -11.85 -0.06
C THR A 30 12.32 -13.26 0.18
N THR A 31 13.17 -14.17 0.64
CA THR A 31 12.74 -15.48 1.10
C THR A 31 12.65 -15.46 2.62
N ILE A 32 11.55 -15.98 3.14
CA ILE A 32 11.27 -16.14 4.58
C ILE A 32 11.17 -17.63 4.87
N ASP A 33 11.87 -18.09 5.89
CA ASP A 33 11.93 -19.51 6.30
C ASP A 33 10.71 -19.89 7.15
N ARG A 34 9.54 -19.72 6.57
CA ARG A 34 8.22 -20.03 7.16
C ARG A 34 7.21 -20.40 6.06
N PRO A 35 6.19 -21.21 6.39
CA PRO A 35 5.08 -21.52 5.49
C PRO A 35 4.33 -20.28 5.03
N ILE A 36 3.78 -20.33 3.82
CA ILE A 36 3.05 -19.20 3.22
C ILE A 36 1.84 -18.75 4.05
N SER A 37 1.18 -19.68 4.75
CA SER A 37 0.07 -19.38 5.65
C SER A 37 0.46 -18.45 6.79
N ASP A 38 1.65 -18.67 7.37
CA ASP A 38 2.14 -17.92 8.54
C ASP A 38 2.57 -16.52 8.11
N VAL A 39 3.26 -16.41 6.98
CA VAL A 39 3.64 -15.11 6.40
C VAL A 39 2.40 -14.29 6.04
N PHE A 40 1.42 -14.92 5.41
CA PHE A 40 0.17 -14.25 5.06
C PHE A 40 -0.63 -13.82 6.29
N ALA A 41 -0.74 -14.68 7.31
CA ALA A 41 -1.44 -14.37 8.54
C ALA A 41 -0.87 -13.13 9.24
N LEU A 42 0.46 -13.01 9.29
CA LEU A 42 1.11 -11.84 9.89
C LEU A 42 0.90 -10.56 9.06
N LEU A 43 0.94 -10.65 7.72
CA LEU A 43 0.63 -9.52 6.82
C LEU A 43 -0.84 -9.11 6.87
N ALA A 44 -1.74 -10.02 7.16
CA ALA A 44 -3.17 -9.75 7.25
C ALA A 44 -3.59 -9.23 8.64
N ASP A 45 -2.78 -9.43 9.68
CA ASP A 45 -3.07 -8.96 11.05
C ASP A 45 -2.79 -7.46 11.21
N LEU A 46 -3.67 -6.62 10.65
CA LEU A 46 -3.54 -5.16 10.71
C LEU A 46 -3.60 -4.61 12.14
N GLY A 47 -4.28 -5.31 13.06
CA GLY A 47 -4.32 -4.96 14.47
C GLY A 47 -2.98 -5.19 15.17
N GLY A 48 -2.26 -6.24 14.77
CA GLY A 48 -0.97 -6.64 15.31
C GLY A 48 0.25 -5.94 14.68
N TYR A 49 0.10 -5.10 13.67
CA TYR A 49 1.22 -4.45 12.96
C TYR A 49 2.20 -3.74 13.90
N THR A 50 1.72 -3.16 14.99
CA THR A 50 2.58 -2.48 15.99
C THR A 50 3.57 -3.43 16.67
N THR A 51 3.34 -4.73 16.65
CA THR A 51 4.20 -5.74 17.30
C THR A 51 5.46 -6.05 16.50
N TRP A 52 5.35 -6.05 15.16
CA TRP A 52 6.43 -6.45 14.27
C TRP A 52 6.96 -5.33 13.38
N MET A 53 6.18 -4.29 13.08
CA MET A 53 6.66 -3.18 12.27
C MET A 53 7.81 -2.41 12.96
N PRO A 54 8.84 -1.98 12.19
CA PRO A 54 10.01 -1.33 12.77
C PRO A 54 9.64 0.05 13.35
N ARG A 55 9.82 0.22 14.66
CA ARG A 55 9.54 1.50 15.36
C ARG A 55 10.62 2.57 15.15
N THR A 56 11.77 2.19 14.58
CA THR A 56 12.91 3.07 14.36
C THR A 56 12.83 3.90 13.08
N GLY A 57 11.85 3.61 12.23
CA GLY A 57 11.65 4.25 10.94
C GLY A 57 10.65 5.41 10.95
N LEU A 58 10.01 5.58 9.83
CA LEU A 58 8.97 6.59 9.61
C LEU A 58 7.70 6.25 10.41
N PHE A 59 7.31 4.98 10.45
CA PHE A 59 6.10 4.48 11.11
C PHE A 59 6.25 4.46 12.64
N ARG A 60 5.22 4.88 13.35
CA ARG A 60 5.18 4.92 14.82
C ARG A 60 4.13 3.99 15.40
N ARG A 61 2.97 3.94 14.78
CA ARG A 61 1.82 3.14 15.21
C ARG A 61 0.93 2.84 14.02
N SER A 62 0.47 1.60 13.94
CA SER A 62 -0.50 1.13 12.97
C SER A 62 -1.66 0.45 13.67
N GLY A 63 -2.79 0.35 13.03
CA GLY A 63 -3.93 -0.38 13.58
C GLY A 63 -5.13 -0.41 12.66
N GLN A 64 -5.94 -1.46 12.80
CA GLN A 64 -7.21 -1.60 12.12
C GLN A 64 -8.22 -0.59 12.67
N THR A 65 -9.04 0.00 11.80
CA THR A 65 -10.09 0.96 12.17
C THR A 65 -11.50 0.44 11.87
N SER A 66 -11.64 -0.54 11.00
CA SER A 66 -12.90 -1.26 10.77
C SER A 66 -13.03 -2.45 11.70
N ASP A 67 -14.25 -2.79 12.09
CA ASP A 67 -14.53 -3.97 12.87
C ASP A 67 -14.42 -5.27 12.06
N GLY A 68 -14.21 -6.39 12.76
CA GLY A 68 -14.22 -7.71 12.18
C GLY A 68 -12.86 -8.27 11.76
N ARG A 69 -12.87 -9.39 11.07
CA ARG A 69 -11.66 -10.05 10.57
C ARG A 69 -11.10 -9.30 9.39
N PRO A 70 -9.76 -9.23 9.26
CA PRO A 70 -9.12 -8.63 8.08
C PRO A 70 -9.57 -9.30 6.77
N GLY A 71 -9.80 -8.47 5.76
CA GLY A 71 -10.23 -8.90 4.43
C GLY A 71 -10.31 -7.73 3.47
N LEU A 72 -10.87 -7.96 2.29
CA LEU A 72 -11.08 -6.90 1.31
C LEU A 72 -11.93 -5.76 1.92
N GLY A 73 -11.52 -4.51 1.73
CA GLY A 73 -12.17 -3.32 2.27
C GLY A 73 -11.87 -3.03 3.74
N THR A 74 -11.06 -3.86 4.43
CA THR A 74 -10.65 -3.57 5.80
C THR A 74 -9.87 -2.27 5.86
N ALA A 75 -10.35 -1.32 6.68
CA ALA A 75 -9.73 -0.02 6.87
C ALA A 75 -8.73 -0.03 8.03
N TYR A 76 -7.63 0.72 7.86
CA TYR A 76 -6.58 0.85 8.87
C TYR A 76 -5.90 2.22 8.83
N PHE A 77 -5.00 2.48 9.75
CA PHE A 77 -4.18 3.68 9.75
C PHE A 77 -2.72 3.35 10.06
N ASP A 78 -1.84 4.17 9.50
CA ASP A 78 -0.40 4.20 9.79
C ASP A 78 0.02 5.59 10.21
N ALA A 79 0.24 5.76 11.51
CA ALA A 79 0.73 7.02 12.06
C ALA A 79 2.25 7.14 11.82
N THR A 80 2.66 8.21 11.18
CA THR A 80 4.06 8.49 10.86
C THR A 80 4.51 9.82 11.47
N ARG A 81 5.80 10.15 11.32
CA ARG A 81 6.33 11.46 11.71
C ARG A 81 5.81 12.60 10.84
N MET A 82 5.35 12.31 9.63
CA MET A 82 4.87 13.30 8.65
C MET A 82 3.34 13.42 8.62
N GLY A 83 2.63 12.60 9.40
CA GLY A 83 1.18 12.55 9.43
C GLY A 83 0.66 11.13 9.50
N THR A 84 -0.65 10.98 9.35
CA THR A 84 -1.31 9.67 9.39
C THR A 84 -1.80 9.29 8.01
N PHE A 85 -1.32 8.14 7.52
CA PHE A 85 -1.92 7.49 6.38
C PHE A 85 -3.22 6.81 6.80
N ARG A 86 -4.22 6.91 5.95
CA ARG A 86 -5.45 6.12 6.04
C ARG A 86 -5.44 5.14 4.88
N GLY A 87 -5.58 3.87 5.23
CA GLY A 87 -5.47 2.79 4.27
C GLY A 87 -6.67 1.88 4.26
N GLU A 88 -6.77 1.11 3.19
CA GLU A 88 -7.70 0.00 3.05
C GLU A 88 -7.04 -1.16 2.30
N VAL A 89 -7.50 -2.37 2.57
CA VAL A 89 -7.13 -3.57 1.81
C VAL A 89 -7.91 -3.58 0.50
N ILE A 90 -7.21 -3.50 -0.63
CA ILE A 90 -7.81 -3.44 -1.98
C ILE A 90 -7.67 -4.74 -2.77
N ASP A 91 -6.81 -5.65 -2.33
CA ASP A 91 -6.71 -7.02 -2.86
C ASP A 91 -6.48 -7.99 -1.69
N TYR A 92 -7.19 -9.11 -1.66
CA TYR A 92 -7.10 -10.10 -0.59
C TYR A 92 -7.34 -11.50 -1.16
N LYS A 93 -6.27 -12.23 -1.41
CA LYS A 93 -6.27 -13.59 -1.95
C LYS A 93 -5.41 -14.49 -1.06
N SER A 94 -5.98 -14.93 0.05
CA SER A 94 -5.30 -15.79 1.02
C SER A 94 -4.95 -17.16 0.41
N PRO A 95 -3.72 -17.66 0.63
CA PRO A 95 -2.57 -17.02 1.28
C PRO A 95 -1.60 -16.35 0.29
N ALA A 96 -2.00 -16.10 -0.96
CA ALA A 96 -1.09 -15.78 -2.05
C ALA A 96 -0.86 -14.26 -2.27
N ARG A 97 -1.81 -13.38 -1.87
CA ARG A 97 -1.67 -11.95 -2.15
C ARG A 97 -2.47 -11.09 -1.19
N ILE A 98 -1.87 -9.98 -0.78
CA ILE A 98 -2.55 -8.90 -0.07
C ILE A 98 -2.03 -7.55 -0.58
N GLY A 99 -2.95 -6.68 -1.00
CA GLY A 99 -2.65 -5.36 -1.54
C GLY A 99 -3.41 -4.26 -0.80
N PHE A 100 -2.78 -3.11 -0.68
CA PHE A 100 -3.27 -1.98 0.10
C PHE A 100 -3.32 -0.70 -0.74
N ARG A 101 -4.15 0.23 -0.32
CA ARG A 101 -4.12 1.62 -0.77
C ARG A 101 -4.09 2.51 0.45
N GLU A 102 -3.11 3.41 0.52
CA GLU A 102 -2.85 4.32 1.63
C GLU A 102 -2.81 5.76 1.14
N THR A 103 -3.50 6.66 1.80
CA THR A 103 -3.51 8.08 1.44
C THR A 103 -3.06 8.93 2.63
N LEU A 104 -2.05 9.77 2.41
CA LEU A 104 -1.64 10.82 3.33
C LEU A 104 -2.32 12.13 2.94
N ARG A 105 -3.12 12.68 3.85
CA ARG A 105 -3.84 13.95 3.66
C ARG A 105 -3.32 15.02 4.61
N TRP A 106 -3.30 16.26 4.11
CA TRP A 106 -3.01 17.45 4.91
C TRP A 106 -3.97 18.58 4.52
N PHE A 107 -4.64 19.17 5.50
CA PHE A 107 -5.64 20.25 5.31
C PHE A 107 -6.62 19.95 4.16
N GLY A 108 -7.15 18.73 4.13
CA GLY A 108 -8.13 18.31 3.12
C GLY A 108 -7.57 17.96 1.74
N SER A 109 -6.27 18.16 1.50
CA SER A 109 -5.60 17.80 0.25
C SER A 109 -4.79 16.53 0.39
N ASP A 110 -4.84 15.67 -0.65
CA ASP A 110 -3.99 14.50 -0.73
C ASP A 110 -2.57 14.93 -1.07
N LEU A 111 -1.62 14.53 -0.25
CA LEU A 111 -0.19 14.78 -0.46
C LEU A 111 0.49 13.59 -1.16
N MET A 112 0.07 12.39 -0.79
CA MET A 112 0.63 11.13 -1.30
C MET A 112 -0.44 10.04 -1.28
N GLU A 113 -0.46 9.19 -2.30
CA GLU A 113 -1.11 7.90 -2.30
C GLU A 113 -0.06 6.81 -2.47
N ALA A 114 -0.10 5.76 -1.66
CA ALA A 114 0.78 4.61 -1.77
C ALA A 114 -0.04 3.33 -1.97
N ARG A 115 0.49 2.42 -2.78
CA ARG A 115 -0.13 1.11 -3.06
C ARG A 115 0.90 0.00 -2.82
N PRO A 116 1.12 -0.39 -1.56
CA PRO A 116 1.91 -1.57 -1.24
C PRO A 116 1.15 -2.85 -1.61
N ASP A 117 1.86 -3.77 -2.25
CA ASP A 117 1.35 -5.06 -2.68
C ASP A 117 2.35 -6.16 -2.30
N TYR A 118 1.86 -7.24 -1.71
CA TYR A 118 2.63 -8.41 -1.33
C TYR A 118 2.09 -9.62 -2.08
N ILE A 119 2.93 -10.21 -2.91
CA ILE A 119 2.67 -11.46 -3.63
C ILE A 119 3.53 -12.54 -2.99
N LEU A 120 2.90 -13.62 -2.57
CA LEU A 120 3.52 -14.72 -1.85
C LEU A 120 3.53 -15.98 -2.71
N GLU A 121 4.68 -16.65 -2.78
CA GLU A 121 4.87 -17.91 -3.46
C GLU A 121 5.42 -18.94 -2.49
N ALA A 122 4.80 -20.11 -2.38
CA ALA A 122 5.31 -21.21 -1.57
C ALA A 122 6.51 -21.88 -2.26
N ASP A 123 7.59 -22.06 -1.52
CA ASP A 123 8.76 -22.86 -1.92
C ASP A 123 9.09 -23.86 -0.80
N ARG A 124 8.47 -25.04 -0.86
CA ARG A 124 8.52 -26.07 0.19
C ARG A 124 8.05 -25.49 1.54
N ASP A 125 8.94 -25.43 2.55
CA ASP A 125 8.67 -24.91 3.88
C ASP A 125 8.95 -23.41 4.00
N LYS A 126 9.29 -22.74 2.88
CA LYS A 126 9.65 -21.32 2.81
C LYS A 126 8.62 -20.55 1.98
N THR A 127 8.66 -19.25 2.13
CA THR A 127 7.85 -18.32 1.34
C THR A 127 8.73 -17.32 0.64
N ILE A 128 8.55 -17.19 -0.66
CA ILE A 128 9.11 -16.08 -1.44
C ILE A 128 8.11 -14.95 -1.40
N VAL A 129 8.52 -13.81 -0.84
CA VAL A 129 7.73 -12.58 -0.75
C VAL A 129 8.22 -11.63 -1.83
N HIS A 130 7.35 -11.34 -2.79
CA HIS A 130 7.56 -10.27 -3.76
C HIS A 130 6.75 -9.06 -3.32
N HIS A 131 7.43 -8.01 -2.86
CA HIS A 131 6.81 -6.77 -2.39
C HIS A 131 7.04 -5.66 -3.41
N VAL A 132 5.95 -5.09 -3.88
CA VAL A 132 5.92 -3.92 -4.78
C VAL A 132 5.21 -2.79 -4.07
N ALA A 133 5.75 -1.58 -4.11
CA ALA A 133 5.07 -0.40 -3.61
C ALA A 133 5.17 0.72 -4.64
N GLU A 134 4.03 1.21 -5.07
CA GLU A 134 3.92 2.39 -5.92
C GLU A 134 3.40 3.56 -5.09
N GLY A 135 3.99 4.73 -5.27
CA GLY A 135 3.58 5.94 -4.59
C GLY A 135 3.38 7.08 -5.58
N GLU A 136 2.25 7.77 -5.49
CA GLU A 136 1.97 8.99 -6.24
C GLU A 136 2.10 10.19 -5.31
N LEU A 137 2.92 11.17 -5.70
CA LEU A 137 3.15 12.41 -4.98
C LEU A 137 2.37 13.54 -5.65
N PHE A 138 1.65 14.33 -4.87
CA PHE A 138 0.81 15.43 -5.34
C PHE A 138 1.32 16.79 -4.85
N GLY A 139 0.96 17.85 -5.57
CA GLY A 139 1.26 19.23 -5.19
C GLY A 139 2.75 19.45 -4.93
N MET A 140 3.07 20.09 -3.81
CA MET A 140 4.45 20.40 -3.38
C MET A 140 5.29 19.16 -3.08
N MET A 141 4.67 18.02 -2.72
CA MET A 141 5.38 16.76 -2.48
C MET A 141 6.10 16.23 -3.73
N ARG A 142 5.70 16.64 -4.93
CA ARG A 142 6.39 16.28 -6.18
C ARG A 142 7.85 16.79 -6.22
N LEU A 143 8.11 17.95 -5.62
CA LEU A 143 9.47 18.50 -5.51
C LEU A 143 10.35 17.66 -4.58
N MET A 144 9.73 16.94 -3.65
CA MET A 144 10.42 16.06 -2.70
C MET A 144 10.66 14.65 -3.24
N LYS A 145 10.40 14.41 -4.54
CA LYS A 145 10.57 13.06 -5.16
C LYS A 145 11.86 12.34 -4.78
N PRO A 146 13.06 12.95 -4.87
CA PRO A 146 14.29 12.23 -4.56
C PRO A 146 14.36 11.81 -3.08
N VAL A 147 13.89 12.66 -2.17
CA VAL A 147 13.84 12.35 -0.73
C VAL A 147 12.77 11.28 -0.46
N ALA A 148 11.59 11.41 -1.06
CA ALA A 148 10.51 10.44 -0.92
C ALA A 148 10.92 9.05 -1.44
N ALA A 149 11.63 8.98 -2.56
CA ALA A 149 12.12 7.72 -3.13
C ALA A 149 13.16 7.06 -2.21
N LEU A 150 14.09 7.84 -1.64
CA LEU A 150 15.08 7.33 -0.71
C LEU A 150 14.43 6.80 0.59
N LEU A 151 13.50 7.57 1.16
CA LEU A 151 12.75 7.17 2.35
C LEU A 151 11.92 5.92 2.09
N ALA A 152 11.15 5.89 0.99
CA ALA A 152 10.34 4.72 0.63
C ALA A 152 11.21 3.46 0.52
N ARG A 153 12.36 3.55 -0.15
CA ARG A 153 13.29 2.43 -0.29
C ARG A 153 13.80 1.93 1.08
N SER A 154 14.23 2.83 1.96
CA SER A 154 14.74 2.46 3.28
C SER A 154 13.67 1.88 4.19
N GLU A 155 12.47 2.48 4.23
CA GLU A 155 11.36 2.01 5.08
C GLU A 155 10.81 0.67 4.59
N ARG A 156 10.64 0.48 3.28
CA ARG A 156 10.15 -0.80 2.75
C ARG A 156 11.15 -1.94 2.95
N ALA A 157 12.45 -1.68 2.80
CA ALA A 157 13.49 -2.66 3.12
C ALA A 157 13.45 -3.06 4.60
N ARG A 158 13.30 -2.08 5.51
CA ARG A 158 13.16 -2.34 6.95
C ARG A 158 11.89 -3.11 7.29
N THR A 159 10.78 -2.80 6.62
CA THR A 159 9.50 -3.50 6.84
C THR A 159 9.62 -4.97 6.48
N VAL A 160 10.17 -5.30 5.31
CA VAL A 160 10.35 -6.70 4.87
C VAL A 160 11.34 -7.43 5.79
N GLU A 161 12.42 -6.79 6.20
CA GLU A 161 13.39 -7.38 7.13
C GLU A 161 12.79 -7.58 8.54
N SER A 162 11.94 -6.68 9.00
CA SER A 162 11.23 -6.82 10.28
C SER A 162 10.20 -7.94 10.23
N LEU A 163 9.47 -8.07 9.12
CA LEU A 163 8.58 -9.20 8.85
C LEU A 163 9.33 -10.53 8.95
N ARG A 164 10.47 -10.63 8.25
CA ARG A 164 11.32 -11.83 8.28
C ARG A 164 11.78 -12.17 9.70
N ARG A 165 12.33 -11.20 10.43
CA ARG A 165 12.81 -11.41 11.82
C ARG A 165 11.69 -11.82 12.76
N SER A 166 10.51 -11.20 12.67
CA SER A 166 9.40 -11.56 13.53
C SER A 166 8.95 -13.00 13.35
N LEU A 167 9.04 -13.52 12.13
CA LEU A 167 8.64 -14.88 11.81
C LEU A 167 9.75 -15.92 12.09
N GLU A 168 11.02 -15.57 11.95
CA GLU A 168 12.15 -16.49 12.13
C GLU A 168 12.70 -16.52 13.57
N SER A 169 12.20 -15.64 14.47
CA SER A 169 12.67 -15.55 15.86
C SER A 169 11.91 -16.45 16.83
N ASP A 170 10.80 -17.09 16.39
CA ASP A 170 10.04 -18.08 17.13
C ASP A 170 10.45 -19.49 16.66
#